data_23bdf567ad15118983b572bf794e950b
#
_entry.id   23bdf567ad15118983b572bf794e950b
#
_cell.length_a   1.000
_cell.length_b   1.000
_cell.length_c   1.000
_cell.angle_alpha   90.00
_cell.angle_beta   90.00
_cell.angle_gamma   90.00
#
_symmetry.space_group_name_H-M   'P 1'
#
loop_
_entity.id
_entity.type
_entity.pdbx_description
1 polymer ?
#
loop_
_entity_poly.entity_id
_entity_poly.type
_entity_poly.pdbx_seq_one_letter_code
_entity_poly.pdbx_strand_id
1 'polypeptide(L)'
;LRDSRISGPRTTRAFLYSVVTSAPYGEGPEDTRFIDDHHDVLFHDTEEDRLRDLPLASLYLLLRMERTTRARAGDGDPCSPWNASTAWRLNGAAWHRGAIVVNGAAHEVPVRESGQGGQRRFEISAGGRTVRARGRLEGNTLLADVDGHRQKVTVVPDGDGFTLFSRGGSMRFALARPDYGEADRKSAMDASAAPMHGTVVKWLVEPGQRVEAGEPILVLEAMKMEHTVCAHAAGTLDAHRADTGAQVAAGDRLFEFSAED
;
A
#
# COMPACT_ATOMS: atom_id res chain seq x y z
N LEU A 1 -16.92 -16.38 -14.16
CA LEU A 1 -15.72 -16.08 -13.35
C LEU A 1 -14.83 -15.02 -13.99
N ARG A 2 -14.54 -15.10 -15.31
CA ARG A 2 -13.61 -14.18 -15.99
C ARG A 2 -14.04 -12.72 -15.93
N ASP A 3 -15.32 -12.42 -16.03
CA ASP A 3 -15.85 -11.05 -16.06
C ASP A 3 -16.26 -10.53 -14.67
N SER A 4 -16.18 -11.36 -13.64
CA SER A 4 -16.47 -10.96 -12.26
C SER A 4 -15.35 -10.06 -11.73
N ARG A 5 -15.71 -8.95 -11.07
CA ARG A 5 -14.77 -7.99 -10.48
C ARG A 5 -15.17 -7.79 -9.04
N ILE A 6 -14.31 -8.23 -8.13
CA ILE A 6 -14.52 -8.14 -6.68
C ILE A 6 -13.30 -7.43 -6.08
N SER A 7 -13.53 -6.32 -5.43
CA SER A 7 -12.52 -5.55 -4.70
C SER A 7 -12.84 -5.56 -3.21
N GLY A 8 -11.83 -5.53 -2.37
CA GLY A 8 -11.91 -5.51 -0.92
C GLY A 8 -11.57 -6.87 -0.30
N PRO A 9 -12.50 -7.84 -0.20
CA PRO A 9 -12.20 -9.11 0.44
C PRO A 9 -11.27 -9.99 -0.42
N ARG A 10 -10.42 -10.78 0.26
CA ARG A 10 -9.64 -11.83 -0.42
C ARG A 10 -10.61 -12.89 -0.94
N THR A 11 -10.48 -13.24 -2.21
CA THR A 11 -11.36 -14.21 -2.86
C THR A 11 -10.56 -15.36 -3.47
N THR A 12 -11.14 -16.53 -3.53
CA THR A 12 -10.59 -17.71 -4.22
C THR A 12 -10.89 -17.70 -5.72
N ARG A 13 -11.45 -16.62 -6.26
CA ARG A 13 -11.88 -16.52 -7.65
C ARG A 13 -10.80 -16.85 -8.68
N ALA A 14 -9.59 -16.29 -8.48
CA ALA A 14 -8.46 -16.54 -9.38
C ALA A 14 -8.08 -18.03 -9.37
N PHE A 15 -8.00 -18.61 -8.19
CA PHE A 15 -7.75 -20.04 -8.01
C PHE A 15 -8.82 -20.90 -8.70
N LEU A 16 -10.10 -20.64 -8.44
CA LEU A 16 -11.20 -21.36 -9.10
C LEU A 16 -11.15 -21.23 -10.62
N TYR A 17 -10.78 -20.05 -11.13
CA TYR A 17 -10.58 -19.84 -12.55
C TYR A 17 -9.44 -20.70 -13.10
N SER A 18 -8.30 -20.76 -12.41
CA SER A 18 -7.16 -21.59 -12.78
C SER A 18 -7.53 -23.09 -12.80
N VAL A 19 -8.26 -23.54 -11.79
CA VAL A 19 -8.77 -24.94 -11.73
C VAL A 19 -9.61 -25.25 -12.95
N VAL A 20 -10.69 -24.48 -13.18
CA VAL A 20 -11.67 -24.75 -14.24
C VAL A 20 -11.09 -24.62 -15.66
N THR A 21 -10.01 -23.84 -15.82
CA THR A 21 -9.36 -23.64 -17.12
C THR A 21 -8.12 -24.50 -17.32
N SER A 22 -7.69 -25.27 -16.31
CA SER A 22 -6.56 -26.19 -16.43
C SER A 22 -6.88 -27.36 -17.35
N ALA A 23 -5.89 -27.82 -18.10
CA ALA A 23 -6.05 -28.98 -19.00
C ALA A 23 -6.47 -30.25 -18.23
N PRO A 24 -5.85 -30.58 -17.07
CA PRO A 24 -6.24 -31.75 -16.30
C PRO A 24 -7.71 -31.75 -15.86
N TYR A 25 -8.29 -30.57 -15.56
CA TYR A 25 -9.70 -30.48 -15.16
C TYR A 25 -10.67 -30.84 -16.32
N GLY A 26 -10.25 -30.65 -17.57
CA GLY A 26 -11.05 -31.01 -18.75
C GLY A 26 -10.92 -32.45 -19.19
N GLU A 27 -9.96 -33.21 -18.68
CA GLU A 27 -9.59 -34.54 -19.22
C GLU A 27 -10.13 -35.72 -18.44
N GLY A 28 -10.66 -35.55 -17.22
CA GLY A 28 -11.10 -36.71 -16.43
C GLY A 28 -11.93 -36.42 -15.20
N PRO A 29 -12.38 -37.47 -14.50
CA PRO A 29 -13.09 -37.33 -13.25
C PRO A 29 -12.15 -36.80 -12.17
N GLU A 30 -12.51 -35.67 -11.57
CA GLU A 30 -11.79 -35.06 -10.46
C GLU A 30 -12.01 -35.88 -9.18
N ASP A 31 -10.95 -36.07 -8.43
CA ASP A 31 -10.99 -36.63 -7.09
C ASP A 31 -10.59 -35.59 -6.03
N THR A 32 -10.66 -35.95 -4.77
CA THR A 32 -10.28 -35.06 -3.64
C THR A 32 -8.80 -34.70 -3.61
N ARG A 33 -7.94 -35.42 -4.35
CA ARG A 33 -6.51 -35.17 -4.47
C ARG A 33 -6.13 -34.33 -5.69
N PHE A 34 -7.11 -33.93 -6.52
CA PHE A 34 -6.86 -33.19 -7.75
C PHE A 34 -5.96 -31.96 -7.54
N ILE A 35 -6.15 -31.21 -6.45
CA ILE A 35 -5.37 -30.02 -6.13
C ILE A 35 -3.93 -30.38 -5.77
N ASP A 36 -3.72 -31.46 -4.99
CA ASP A 36 -2.40 -31.91 -4.57
C ASP A 36 -1.63 -32.50 -5.76
N ASP A 37 -2.29 -33.29 -6.61
CA ASP A 37 -1.68 -33.95 -7.76
C ASP A 37 -1.31 -32.95 -8.89
N HIS A 38 -2.00 -31.82 -8.96
CA HIS A 38 -1.78 -30.79 -9.98
C HIS A 38 -1.31 -29.43 -9.38
N HIS A 39 -0.72 -29.46 -8.19
CA HIS A 39 -0.27 -28.27 -7.48
C HIS A 39 0.59 -27.36 -8.35
N ASP A 40 1.59 -27.88 -9.04
CA ASP A 40 2.52 -27.11 -9.87
C ASP A 40 1.86 -26.43 -11.06
N VAL A 41 0.78 -27.03 -11.60
CA VAL A 41 0.00 -26.45 -12.69
C VAL A 41 -0.95 -25.36 -12.20
N LEU A 42 -1.49 -25.52 -10.98
CA LEU A 42 -2.49 -24.61 -10.42
C LEU A 42 -1.87 -23.39 -9.71
N PHE A 43 -0.68 -23.53 -9.13
CA PHE A 43 -0.04 -22.54 -8.27
C PHE A 43 1.31 -22.01 -8.79
N HIS A 44 1.55 -22.04 -10.10
CA HIS A 44 2.77 -21.48 -10.68
C HIS A 44 2.71 -19.95 -10.90
N ASP A 45 2.14 -19.23 -9.92
CA ASP A 45 2.11 -17.77 -9.92
C ASP A 45 3.52 -17.23 -9.62
N THR A 46 4.28 -16.97 -10.66
CA THR A 46 5.65 -16.44 -10.54
C THR A 46 5.62 -14.96 -10.12
N GLU A 47 6.74 -14.47 -9.58
CA GLU A 47 6.89 -13.03 -9.28
C GLU A 47 6.70 -12.18 -10.53
N GLU A 48 7.15 -12.66 -11.69
CA GLU A 48 6.94 -12.01 -12.99
C GLU A 48 5.45 -11.87 -13.33
N ASP A 49 4.64 -12.89 -13.05
CA ASP A 49 3.19 -12.84 -13.28
C ASP A 49 2.51 -11.83 -12.36
N ARG A 50 2.95 -11.76 -11.10
CA ARG A 50 2.44 -10.77 -10.13
C ARG A 50 2.79 -9.34 -10.50
N LEU A 51 3.96 -9.13 -11.08
CA LEU A 51 4.45 -7.81 -11.47
C LEU A 51 4.13 -7.45 -12.93
N ARG A 52 3.54 -8.37 -13.70
CA ARG A 52 3.21 -8.16 -15.12
C ARG A 52 2.39 -6.91 -15.37
N ASP A 53 1.45 -6.61 -14.50
CA ASP A 53 0.54 -5.48 -14.63
C ASP A 53 1.06 -4.20 -13.94
N LEU A 54 2.27 -4.24 -13.37
CA LEU A 54 2.90 -3.10 -12.71
C LEU A 54 3.07 -1.87 -13.62
N PRO A 55 3.41 -2.00 -14.92
CA PRO A 55 3.42 -0.86 -15.85
C PRO A 55 2.04 -0.20 -16.01
N LEU A 56 0.96 -0.97 -15.99
CA LEU A 56 -0.41 -0.44 -16.06
C LEU A 56 -0.80 0.31 -14.79
N ALA A 57 -0.41 -0.21 -13.62
CA ALA A 57 -0.61 0.46 -12.35
C ALA A 57 0.14 1.80 -12.31
N SER A 58 1.40 1.83 -12.78
CA SER A 58 2.20 3.03 -12.88
C SER A 58 1.56 4.07 -13.81
N LEU A 59 1.16 3.66 -15.01
CA LEU A 59 0.48 4.52 -15.98
C LEU A 59 -0.82 5.10 -15.39
N TYR A 60 -1.60 4.28 -14.68
CA TYR A 60 -2.82 4.73 -14.01
C TYR A 60 -2.55 5.81 -12.97
N LEU A 61 -1.56 5.61 -12.11
CA LEU A 61 -1.20 6.58 -11.06
C LEU A 61 -0.77 7.92 -11.65
N LEU A 62 0.05 7.91 -12.71
CA LEU A 62 0.50 9.11 -13.40
C LEU A 62 -0.68 9.90 -14.02
N LEU A 63 -1.56 9.20 -14.75
CA LEU A 63 -2.72 9.83 -15.38
C LEU A 63 -3.75 10.31 -14.33
N ARG A 64 -3.88 9.60 -13.22
CA ARG A 64 -4.73 10.02 -12.10
C ARG A 64 -4.17 11.27 -11.42
N MET A 65 -2.86 11.32 -11.17
CA MET A 65 -2.19 12.50 -10.62
C MET A 65 -2.46 13.73 -11.49
N GLU A 66 -2.28 13.58 -12.80
CA GLU A 66 -2.56 14.64 -13.76
C GLU A 66 -4.02 15.12 -13.67
N ARG A 67 -4.98 14.18 -13.66
CA ARG A 67 -6.40 14.51 -13.54
C ARG A 67 -6.72 15.24 -12.25
N THR A 68 -6.12 14.81 -11.13
CA THR A 68 -6.31 15.44 -9.82
C THR A 68 -5.72 16.85 -9.79
N THR A 69 -4.52 17.05 -10.36
CA THR A 69 -3.86 18.34 -10.43
C THR A 69 -4.68 19.32 -11.28
N ARG A 70 -5.17 18.88 -12.43
CA ARG A 70 -6.05 19.69 -13.27
C ARG A 70 -7.37 20.06 -12.59
N ALA A 71 -7.97 19.14 -11.85
CA ALA A 71 -9.21 19.41 -11.12
C ALA A 71 -9.02 20.39 -9.94
N ARG A 72 -7.80 20.51 -9.42
CA ARG A 72 -7.44 21.47 -8.36
C ARG A 72 -7.00 22.83 -8.92
N ALA A 73 -6.60 22.87 -10.18
CA ALA A 73 -6.31 24.13 -10.86
C ALA A 73 -7.63 24.92 -10.98
N GLY A 74 -7.76 25.98 -10.21
CA GLY A 74 -8.92 26.86 -10.29
C GLY A 74 -8.97 27.60 -11.64
N ASP A 75 -10.13 28.16 -11.97
CA ASP A 75 -10.36 28.92 -13.22
C ASP A 75 -9.47 30.17 -13.38
N GLY A 76 -8.69 30.54 -12.34
CA GLY A 76 -7.93 31.78 -12.32
C GLY A 76 -6.62 31.79 -13.13
N ASP A 77 -5.97 30.64 -13.31
CA ASP A 77 -4.73 30.52 -14.08
C ASP A 77 -4.52 29.08 -14.62
N PRO A 78 -5.18 28.73 -15.72
CA PRO A 78 -5.07 27.40 -16.32
C PRO A 78 -3.69 27.12 -16.92
N CYS A 79 -2.86 28.14 -17.14
CA CYS A 79 -1.53 28.03 -17.73
C CYS A 79 -0.40 28.09 -16.70
N SER A 80 -0.71 28.15 -15.42
CA SER A 80 0.30 28.17 -14.36
C SER A 80 1.22 26.94 -14.43
N PRO A 81 2.54 27.12 -14.41
CA PRO A 81 3.49 26.01 -14.32
C PRO A 81 3.27 25.12 -13.10
N TRP A 82 2.69 25.65 -12.03
CA TRP A 82 2.36 24.92 -10.80
C TRP A 82 1.19 23.95 -10.97
N ASN A 83 0.38 24.15 -12.03
CA ASN A 83 -0.71 23.25 -12.38
C ASN A 83 -0.27 22.14 -13.35
N ALA A 84 1.01 22.10 -13.73
CA ALA A 84 1.55 21.09 -14.60
C ALA A 84 2.08 19.91 -13.78
N SER A 85 1.49 18.72 -13.94
CA SER A 85 1.97 17.46 -13.35
C SER A 85 3.05 16.81 -14.22
N THR A 86 3.79 17.59 -15.01
CA THR A 86 4.87 17.09 -15.86
C THR A 86 6.18 17.08 -15.08
N ALA A 87 6.98 16.04 -15.24
CA ALA A 87 8.34 16.00 -14.70
C ALA A 87 9.33 16.82 -15.55
N TRP A 88 8.84 17.82 -16.27
CA TRP A 88 9.65 18.62 -17.19
C TRP A 88 10.85 19.27 -16.49
N ARG A 89 12.01 19.20 -17.12
CA ARG A 89 13.25 19.84 -16.70
C ARG A 89 13.93 20.49 -17.89
N LEU A 90 14.52 21.67 -17.67
CA LEU A 90 15.32 22.32 -18.70
C LEU A 90 16.57 21.46 -18.99
N ASN A 91 16.79 21.12 -20.26
CA ASN A 91 17.93 20.32 -20.73
C ASN A 91 18.06 18.93 -20.11
N GLY A 92 16.98 18.33 -19.62
CA GLY A 92 16.98 17.02 -19.02
C GLY A 92 15.77 16.16 -19.41
N ALA A 93 15.91 14.84 -19.29
CA ALA A 93 14.76 13.96 -19.44
C ALA A 93 13.81 14.13 -18.25
N ALA A 94 12.50 14.14 -18.54
CA ALA A 94 11.48 14.16 -17.53
C ALA A 94 11.37 12.78 -16.88
N TRP A 95 11.75 12.66 -15.60
CA TRP A 95 11.70 11.43 -14.83
C TRP A 95 10.72 11.54 -13.68
N HIS A 96 9.81 10.59 -13.60
CA HIS A 96 9.03 10.33 -12.40
C HIS A 96 9.69 9.16 -11.64
N ARG A 97 10.03 9.38 -10.40
CA ARG A 97 10.54 8.34 -9.51
C ARG A 97 9.49 8.10 -8.44
N GLY A 98 9.06 6.88 -8.32
CA GLY A 98 8.10 6.48 -7.32
C GLY A 98 8.20 4.98 -7.09
N ALA A 99 7.77 4.54 -5.93
CA ALA A 99 7.61 3.14 -5.64
C ALA A 99 6.11 2.81 -5.56
N ILE A 100 5.77 1.63 -6.03
CA ILE A 100 4.42 1.08 -5.98
C ILE A 100 4.46 -0.13 -5.07
N VAL A 101 3.60 -0.14 -4.06
CA VAL A 101 3.44 -1.28 -3.17
C VAL A 101 2.48 -2.27 -3.82
N VAL A 102 2.93 -3.50 -4.00
CA VAL A 102 2.14 -4.64 -4.46
C VAL A 102 2.29 -5.76 -3.44
N ASN A 103 1.19 -6.26 -2.89
CA ASN A 103 1.19 -7.32 -1.87
C ASN A 103 2.10 -7.04 -0.65
N GLY A 104 2.22 -5.76 -0.26
CA GLY A 104 3.05 -5.33 0.88
C GLY A 104 4.52 -5.08 0.55
N ALA A 105 5.01 -5.44 -0.65
CA ALA A 105 6.35 -5.15 -1.10
C ALA A 105 6.41 -3.88 -1.95
N ALA A 106 7.39 -3.02 -1.72
CA ALA A 106 7.60 -1.81 -2.50
C ALA A 106 8.51 -2.10 -3.70
N HIS A 107 8.04 -1.73 -4.89
CA HIS A 107 8.77 -1.88 -6.15
C HIS A 107 9.05 -0.50 -6.73
N GLU A 108 10.32 -0.20 -6.95
CA GLU A 108 10.71 1.03 -7.65
C GLU A 108 10.27 0.96 -9.12
N VAL A 109 9.60 2.00 -9.58
CA VAL A 109 9.13 2.10 -10.96
C VAL A 109 9.54 3.45 -11.54
N PRO A 110 10.80 3.56 -12.03
CA PRO A 110 11.23 4.77 -12.71
C PRO A 110 10.49 4.90 -14.05
N VAL A 111 9.95 6.09 -14.29
CA VAL A 111 9.23 6.41 -15.52
C VAL A 111 9.86 7.60 -16.20
N ARG A 112 10.23 7.45 -17.46
CA ARG A 112 10.66 8.53 -18.33
C ARG A 112 9.47 9.02 -19.14
N GLU A 113 9.21 10.30 -19.07
CA GLU A 113 8.17 10.96 -19.85
C GLU A 113 8.75 11.62 -21.09
N SER A 114 8.04 11.51 -22.23
CA SER A 114 8.39 12.15 -23.50
C SER A 114 7.12 12.61 -24.21
N GLY A 115 7.24 13.65 -25.07
CA GLY A 115 6.13 14.25 -25.78
C GLY A 115 5.39 15.28 -24.94
N GLN A 116 4.43 15.99 -25.56
CA GLN A 116 3.61 17.03 -24.93
C GLN A 116 2.13 16.85 -25.29
N GLY A 117 1.25 17.33 -24.40
CA GLY A 117 -0.20 17.28 -24.63
C GLY A 117 -0.71 15.85 -24.84
N GLY A 118 -1.60 15.66 -25.81
CA GLY A 118 -2.22 14.35 -26.11
C GLY A 118 -1.27 13.29 -26.70
N GLN A 119 -0.01 13.64 -26.97
CA GLN A 119 1.01 12.73 -27.51
C GLN A 119 2.03 12.27 -26.46
N ARG A 120 1.74 12.44 -25.17
CA ARG A 120 2.61 11.97 -24.08
C ARG A 120 2.81 10.48 -24.15
N ARG A 121 4.07 10.07 -23.99
CA ARG A 121 4.51 8.67 -23.95
C ARG A 121 5.35 8.46 -22.71
N PHE A 122 5.24 7.31 -22.14
CA PHE A 122 5.93 6.92 -20.91
C PHE A 122 6.78 5.68 -21.20
N GLU A 123 8.05 5.74 -20.88
CA GLU A 123 8.92 4.55 -20.78
C GLU A 123 8.93 4.15 -19.32
N ILE A 124 8.34 3.03 -19.01
CA ILE A 124 8.11 2.52 -17.63
C ILE A 124 9.04 1.32 -17.43
N SER A 125 9.93 1.43 -16.46
CA SER A 125 10.80 0.31 -16.08
C SER A 125 10.23 -0.37 -14.84
N ALA A 126 9.80 -1.62 -14.97
CA ALA A 126 9.17 -2.40 -13.93
C ALA A 126 9.41 -3.88 -14.10
N GLY A 127 9.69 -4.63 -13.03
CA GLY A 127 9.90 -6.07 -13.07
C GLY A 127 11.04 -6.49 -14.01
N GLY A 128 12.15 -5.74 -14.03
CA GLY A 128 13.32 -6.05 -14.87
C GLY A 128 13.18 -5.73 -16.35
N ARG A 129 12.04 -5.19 -16.78
CA ARG A 129 11.80 -4.80 -18.19
C ARG A 129 11.38 -3.36 -18.32
N THR A 130 11.65 -2.75 -19.48
CA THR A 130 11.19 -1.41 -19.84
C THR A 130 10.16 -1.52 -20.95
N VAL A 131 9.00 -0.91 -20.76
CA VAL A 131 7.90 -0.89 -21.74
C VAL A 131 7.58 0.55 -22.12
N ARG A 132 7.07 0.74 -23.34
CA ARG A 132 6.54 2.02 -23.81
C ARG A 132 5.04 2.01 -23.66
N ALA A 133 4.52 2.97 -22.89
CA ALA A 133 3.11 3.05 -22.58
C ALA A 133 2.55 4.43 -22.93
N ARG A 134 1.27 4.45 -23.28
CA ARG A 134 0.43 5.64 -23.37
C ARG A 134 -0.99 5.25 -23.01
N GLY A 135 -1.78 6.22 -22.56
CA GLY A 135 -3.16 5.90 -22.20
C GLY A 135 -3.99 7.12 -21.82
N ARG A 136 -5.25 6.84 -21.50
CA ARG A 136 -6.19 7.83 -20.97
C ARG A 136 -7.12 7.17 -19.97
N LEU A 137 -7.65 7.99 -19.05
CA LEU A 137 -8.63 7.55 -18.05
C LEU A 137 -10.04 7.96 -18.48
N GLU A 138 -10.95 6.99 -18.49
CA GLU A 138 -12.39 7.17 -18.66
C GLU A 138 -13.10 6.65 -17.41
N GLY A 139 -13.42 7.53 -16.47
CA GLY A 139 -13.93 7.11 -15.15
C GLY A 139 -12.94 6.20 -14.42
N ASN A 140 -13.33 4.98 -14.14
CA ASN A 140 -12.52 3.92 -13.52
C ASN A 140 -11.82 3.01 -14.56
N THR A 141 -11.88 3.37 -15.83
CA THR A 141 -11.30 2.58 -16.91
C THR A 141 -10.03 3.24 -17.41
N LEU A 142 -8.94 2.50 -17.45
CA LEU A 142 -7.71 2.86 -18.13
C LEU A 142 -7.71 2.23 -19.51
N LEU A 143 -7.69 3.08 -20.54
CA LEU A 143 -7.42 2.68 -21.91
C LEU A 143 -5.92 2.86 -22.15
N ALA A 144 -5.20 1.76 -22.23
CA ALA A 144 -3.75 1.73 -22.34
C ALA A 144 -3.30 1.12 -23.66
N ASP A 145 -2.18 1.62 -24.17
CA ASP A 145 -1.40 1.02 -25.25
C ASP A 145 0.00 0.80 -24.66
N VAL A 146 0.39 -0.46 -24.51
CA VAL A 146 1.69 -0.86 -23.97
C VAL A 146 2.40 -1.66 -25.06
N ASP A 147 3.53 -1.16 -25.55
CA ASP A 147 4.32 -1.72 -26.64
C ASP A 147 3.46 -2.06 -27.90
N GLY A 148 2.47 -1.19 -28.21
CA GLY A 148 1.56 -1.38 -29.34
C GLY A 148 0.34 -2.26 -29.04
N HIS A 149 0.28 -2.89 -27.87
CA HIS A 149 -0.86 -3.70 -27.45
C HIS A 149 -1.89 -2.84 -26.73
N ARG A 150 -3.04 -2.65 -27.38
CA ARG A 150 -4.17 -1.91 -26.79
C ARG A 150 -4.95 -2.79 -25.85
N GLN A 151 -5.17 -2.28 -24.64
CA GLN A 151 -5.93 -2.98 -23.62
C GLN A 151 -6.80 -2.03 -22.80
N LYS A 152 -7.91 -2.57 -22.34
CA LYS A 152 -8.84 -1.89 -21.47
C LYS A 152 -8.83 -2.57 -20.12
N VAL A 153 -8.43 -1.85 -19.07
CA VAL A 153 -8.41 -2.36 -17.71
C VAL A 153 -9.28 -1.50 -16.80
N THR A 154 -9.88 -2.11 -15.81
CA THR A 154 -10.67 -1.41 -14.80
C THR A 154 -9.82 -1.25 -13.55
N VAL A 155 -9.81 -0.06 -12.98
CA VAL A 155 -9.11 0.21 -11.72
C VAL A 155 -10.12 0.80 -10.74
N VAL A 156 -10.25 0.17 -9.59
CA VAL A 156 -11.22 0.56 -8.55
C VAL A 156 -10.47 0.98 -7.29
N PRO A 157 -10.86 2.08 -6.62
CA PRO A 157 -10.33 2.42 -5.30
C PRO A 157 -10.59 1.30 -4.30
N ASP A 158 -9.61 1.01 -3.44
CA ASP A 158 -9.66 -0.05 -2.44
C ASP A 158 -8.88 0.37 -1.18
N GLY A 159 -9.60 0.95 -0.22
CA GLY A 159 -8.99 1.57 0.94
C GLY A 159 -8.06 2.73 0.56
N ASP A 160 -6.81 2.65 0.97
CA ASP A 160 -5.74 3.61 0.65
C ASP A 160 -5.04 3.34 -0.69
N GLY A 161 -5.44 2.26 -1.39
CA GLY A 161 -4.88 1.83 -2.66
C GLY A 161 -5.92 1.65 -3.76
N PHE A 162 -5.59 0.77 -4.70
CA PHE A 162 -6.39 0.45 -5.88
C PHE A 162 -6.31 -1.03 -6.21
N THR A 163 -7.38 -1.56 -6.76
CA THR A 163 -7.39 -2.88 -7.40
C THR A 163 -7.54 -2.72 -8.92
N LEU A 164 -6.55 -3.20 -9.65
CA LEU A 164 -6.53 -3.27 -11.11
C LEU A 164 -7.06 -4.64 -11.54
N PHE A 165 -7.97 -4.64 -12.52
CA PHE A 165 -8.52 -5.84 -13.15
C PHE A 165 -8.11 -5.88 -14.62
N SER A 166 -7.21 -6.81 -14.95
CA SER A 166 -6.72 -7.07 -16.30
C SER A 166 -7.22 -8.43 -16.82
N ARG A 167 -6.81 -8.78 -18.04
CA ARG A 167 -7.03 -10.13 -18.56
C ARG A 167 -6.27 -11.21 -17.79
N GLY A 168 -5.17 -10.83 -17.15
CA GLY A 168 -4.32 -11.73 -16.37
C GLY A 168 -4.76 -11.92 -14.92
N GLY A 169 -5.80 -11.21 -14.48
CA GLY A 169 -6.27 -11.32 -13.10
C GLY A 169 -6.54 -9.98 -12.45
N SER A 170 -6.35 -9.93 -11.14
CA SER A 170 -6.47 -8.72 -10.35
C SER A 170 -5.19 -8.47 -9.55
N MET A 171 -4.77 -7.21 -9.49
CA MET A 171 -3.61 -6.77 -8.72
C MET A 171 -4.00 -5.61 -7.81
N ARG A 172 -3.80 -5.77 -6.51
CA ARG A 172 -3.92 -4.66 -5.56
C ARG A 172 -2.60 -3.91 -5.49
N PHE A 173 -2.66 -2.59 -5.57
CA PHE A 173 -1.48 -1.73 -5.53
C PHE A 173 -1.79 -0.41 -4.85
N ALA A 174 -0.75 0.21 -4.30
CA ALA A 174 -0.82 1.55 -3.74
C ALA A 174 0.46 2.32 -4.11
N LEU A 175 0.39 3.66 -4.11
CA LEU A 175 1.59 4.47 -4.16
C LEU A 175 2.33 4.33 -2.83
N ALA A 176 3.61 3.99 -2.87
CA ALA A 176 4.42 3.99 -1.67
C ALA A 176 4.47 5.42 -1.11
N ARG A 177 4.09 5.58 0.13
CA ARG A 177 4.26 6.85 0.83
C ARG A 177 5.73 6.94 1.25
N PRO A 178 6.41 8.08 1.04
CA PRO A 178 7.73 8.27 1.60
C PRO A 178 7.64 8.09 3.12
N ASP A 179 8.44 7.20 3.66
CA ASP A 179 8.57 7.07 5.09
C ASP A 179 9.47 8.22 5.59
N TYR A 180 8.84 9.23 6.15
CA TYR A 180 9.55 10.35 6.79
C TYR A 180 9.78 10.08 8.29
N GLY A 181 9.77 8.83 8.72
CA GLY A 181 9.83 8.45 10.13
C GLY A 181 8.53 8.70 10.90
N GLU A 182 7.43 8.98 10.20
CA GLU A 182 6.11 9.14 10.86
C GLU A 182 5.53 7.80 11.31
N ALA A 183 5.85 6.70 10.64
CA ALA A 183 5.39 5.38 11.04
C ALA A 183 5.97 5.01 12.42
N ASP A 184 7.26 5.26 12.63
CA ASP A 184 7.91 5.02 13.91
C ASP A 184 7.41 5.98 14.99
N ARG A 185 7.20 7.27 14.65
CA ARG A 185 6.60 8.24 15.58
C ARG A 185 5.15 7.91 15.91
N LYS A 186 4.35 7.46 14.97
CA LYS A 186 2.96 7.11 15.19
C LYS A 186 2.84 5.82 16.00
N SER A 187 3.66 4.81 15.71
CA SER A 187 3.74 3.59 16.52
C SER A 187 4.26 3.88 17.94
N ALA A 188 5.26 4.74 18.09
CA ALA A 188 5.75 5.17 19.39
C ALA A 188 4.72 6.02 20.18
N MET A 189 3.95 6.88 19.51
CA MET A 189 2.86 7.62 20.14
C MET A 189 1.68 6.73 20.51
N ASP A 190 1.32 5.77 19.66
CA ASP A 190 0.24 4.80 19.94
C ASP A 190 0.65 3.83 21.05
N ALA A 191 1.93 3.47 21.14
CA ALA A 191 2.45 2.59 22.18
C ALA A 191 2.58 3.24 23.57
N SER A 192 2.67 4.57 23.64
CA SER A 192 2.65 5.33 24.87
C SER A 192 1.27 5.80 25.30
N ALA A 193 0.22 5.44 24.53
CA ALA A 193 -1.17 5.80 24.81
C ALA A 193 -1.92 4.68 25.53
N ALA A 194 -2.94 5.05 26.28
CA ALA A 194 -3.83 4.10 26.95
C ALA A 194 -4.59 3.26 25.91
N PRO A 195 -4.51 1.93 25.94
CA PRO A 195 -5.21 1.06 24.99
C PRO A 195 -6.73 1.08 25.18
N MET A 196 -7.19 1.46 26.36
CA MET A 196 -8.61 1.52 26.74
C MET A 196 -8.82 2.45 27.92
N HIS A 197 -10.08 2.78 28.21
CA HIS A 197 -10.44 3.53 29.42
C HIS A 197 -10.10 2.73 30.67
N GLY A 198 -9.45 3.34 31.63
CA GLY A 198 -9.03 2.65 32.85
C GLY A 198 -8.45 3.59 33.91
N THR A 199 -7.89 3.01 34.95
CA THR A 199 -7.21 3.71 36.05
C THR A 199 -5.77 3.23 36.11
N VAL A 200 -4.82 4.13 36.25
CA VAL A 200 -3.41 3.77 36.46
C VAL A 200 -3.23 3.19 37.87
N VAL A 201 -2.91 1.91 37.97
CA VAL A 201 -2.74 1.22 39.25
C VAL A 201 -1.37 1.50 39.85
N LYS A 202 -0.32 1.30 39.06
CA LYS A 202 1.07 1.55 39.48
C LYS A 202 1.99 1.73 38.30
N TRP A 203 3.06 2.46 38.52
CA TRP A 203 4.23 2.54 37.68
C TRP A 203 5.24 1.48 38.09
N LEU A 204 5.88 0.82 37.14
CA LEU A 204 6.91 -0.18 37.33
C LEU A 204 8.31 0.36 37.01
N VAL A 205 8.36 1.48 36.28
CA VAL A 205 9.59 2.12 35.83
C VAL A 205 9.51 3.61 36.19
N GLU A 206 10.61 4.18 36.66
CA GLU A 206 10.70 5.58 37.00
C GLU A 206 11.21 6.44 35.84
N PRO A 207 10.89 7.74 35.79
CA PRO A 207 11.45 8.67 34.81
C PRO A 207 12.98 8.69 34.85
N GLY A 208 13.62 8.63 33.69
CA GLY A 208 15.07 8.53 33.51
C GLY A 208 15.60 7.10 33.49
N GLN A 209 14.78 6.09 33.73
CA GLN A 209 15.18 4.68 33.67
C GLN A 209 15.18 4.14 32.25
N ARG A 210 16.23 3.38 31.92
CA ARG A 210 16.34 2.64 30.65
C ARG A 210 15.53 1.33 30.75
N VAL A 211 14.81 1.00 29.65
CA VAL A 211 14.01 -0.23 29.51
C VAL A 211 14.31 -0.92 28.19
N GLU A 212 14.13 -2.21 28.16
CA GLU A 212 14.22 -3.03 26.95
C GLU A 212 12.87 -3.17 26.24
N ALA A 213 12.89 -3.53 24.94
CA ALA A 213 11.67 -3.80 24.20
C ALA A 213 10.85 -4.93 24.85
N GLY A 214 9.57 -4.68 25.13
CA GLY A 214 8.67 -5.61 25.81
C GLY A 214 8.72 -5.53 27.34
N GLU A 215 9.59 -4.71 27.95
CA GLU A 215 9.64 -4.53 29.38
C GLU A 215 8.40 -3.81 29.90
N PRO A 216 7.78 -4.26 31.02
CA PRO A 216 6.57 -3.68 31.58
C PRO A 216 6.85 -2.29 32.19
N ILE A 217 6.11 -1.25 31.77
CA ILE A 217 6.27 0.13 32.23
C ILE A 217 5.24 0.47 33.32
N LEU A 218 3.98 0.15 33.10
CA LEU A 218 2.90 0.46 34.05
C LEU A 218 1.79 -0.58 33.99
N VAL A 219 0.97 -0.60 35.04
CA VAL A 219 -0.25 -1.42 35.11
C VAL A 219 -1.48 -0.51 35.12
N LEU A 220 -2.39 -0.79 34.19
CA LEU A 220 -3.67 -0.13 34.04
C LEU A 220 -4.81 -1.08 34.43
N GLU A 221 -5.72 -0.68 35.29
CA GLU A 221 -6.94 -1.42 35.57
C GLU A 221 -8.09 -0.94 34.67
N ALA A 222 -8.68 -1.84 33.91
CA ALA A 222 -9.83 -1.60 33.10
C ALA A 222 -10.83 -2.76 33.20
N MET A 223 -12.10 -2.47 33.40
CA MET A 223 -13.17 -3.51 33.50
C MET A 223 -12.85 -4.62 34.52
N LYS A 224 -12.23 -4.27 35.67
CA LYS A 224 -11.77 -5.23 36.72
C LYS A 224 -10.68 -6.21 36.28
N MET A 225 -9.94 -5.89 35.24
CA MET A 225 -8.78 -6.63 34.78
C MET A 225 -7.57 -5.71 34.76
N GLU A 226 -6.41 -6.25 35.16
CA GLU A 226 -5.14 -5.52 35.05
C GLU A 226 -4.54 -5.75 33.68
N HIS A 227 -4.19 -4.65 33.02
CA HIS A 227 -3.47 -4.63 31.74
C HIS A 227 -2.09 -4.04 31.95
N THR A 228 -1.05 -4.77 31.56
CA THR A 228 0.31 -4.27 31.60
C THR A 228 0.64 -3.57 30.28
N VAL A 229 1.08 -2.33 30.36
CA VAL A 229 1.59 -1.58 29.21
C VAL A 229 3.11 -1.73 29.20
N CYS A 230 3.65 -2.22 28.09
CA CYS A 230 5.07 -2.52 27.91
C CYS A 230 5.75 -1.54 26.94
N ALA A 231 7.08 -1.41 27.04
CA ALA A 231 7.88 -0.67 26.09
C ALA A 231 7.82 -1.29 24.69
N HIS A 232 7.65 -0.47 23.67
CA HIS A 232 7.61 -0.92 22.27
C HIS A 232 9.00 -1.09 21.64
N ALA A 233 10.02 -0.45 22.22
CA ALA A 233 11.41 -0.51 21.79
C ALA A 233 12.34 -0.38 23.01
N ALA A 234 13.63 -0.64 22.86
CA ALA A 234 14.62 -0.29 23.85
C ALA A 234 14.78 1.24 23.88
N GLY A 235 14.92 1.82 25.09
CA GLY A 235 15.03 3.28 25.22
C GLY A 235 14.91 3.75 26.66
N THR A 236 14.64 5.03 26.86
CA THR A 236 14.53 5.68 28.19
C THR A 236 13.12 6.24 28.38
N LEU A 237 12.55 6.02 29.55
CA LEU A 237 11.30 6.63 29.99
C LEU A 237 11.60 8.07 30.44
N ASP A 238 11.11 9.09 29.70
CA ASP A 238 11.42 10.48 29.99
C ASP A 238 10.56 11.08 31.08
N ALA A 239 9.23 10.83 31.02
CA ALA A 239 8.29 11.38 31.99
C ALA A 239 6.99 10.55 32.07
N HIS A 240 6.40 10.53 33.27
CA HIS A 240 5.00 10.10 33.47
C HIS A 240 4.06 11.25 33.11
N ARG A 241 2.95 10.95 32.39
CA ARG A 241 1.90 11.92 32.01
C ARG A 241 0.60 11.70 32.76
N ALA A 242 0.48 10.61 33.49
CA ALA A 242 -0.65 10.30 34.35
C ALA A 242 -0.16 9.86 35.73
N ASP A 243 -0.79 10.32 36.78
CA ASP A 243 -0.46 9.94 38.16
C ASP A 243 -1.06 8.55 38.49
N THR A 244 -0.49 7.88 39.49
CA THR A 244 -1.08 6.66 40.05
C THR A 244 -2.46 6.99 40.63
N GLY A 245 -3.48 6.24 40.27
CA GLY A 245 -4.90 6.47 40.64
C GLY A 245 -5.66 7.38 39.65
N ALA A 246 -4.97 7.97 38.64
CA ALA A 246 -5.62 8.77 37.63
C ALA A 246 -6.48 7.94 36.68
N GLN A 247 -7.67 8.44 36.34
CA GLN A 247 -8.48 7.88 35.27
C GLN A 247 -8.01 8.40 33.93
N VAL A 248 -7.88 7.50 32.96
CA VAL A 248 -7.43 7.79 31.59
C VAL A 248 -8.43 7.25 30.56
N ALA A 249 -8.61 7.98 29.48
CA ALA A 249 -9.41 7.54 28.34
C ALA A 249 -8.54 6.79 27.32
N ALA A 250 -9.16 5.96 26.49
CA ALA A 250 -8.48 5.33 25.38
C ALA A 250 -7.85 6.38 24.48
N GLY A 251 -6.54 6.24 24.20
CA GLY A 251 -5.75 7.19 23.41
C GLY A 251 -5.07 8.29 24.23
N ASP A 252 -5.34 8.43 25.55
CA ASP A 252 -4.62 9.38 26.39
C ASP A 252 -3.16 8.98 26.53
N ARG A 253 -2.27 9.96 26.41
CA ARG A 253 -0.83 9.74 26.51
C ARG A 253 -0.45 9.48 27.99
N LEU A 254 0.12 8.28 28.24
CA LEU A 254 0.48 7.84 29.59
C LEU A 254 1.89 8.27 29.97
N PHE A 255 2.82 8.26 29.04
CA PHE A 255 4.24 8.58 29.29
C PHE A 255 4.93 9.17 28.05
N GLU A 256 6.10 9.76 28.28
CA GLU A 256 7.07 10.13 27.24
C GLU A 256 8.19 9.14 27.20
N PHE A 257 8.63 8.79 26.01
CA PHE A 257 9.61 7.76 25.78
C PHE A 257 10.53 8.12 24.62
N SER A 258 11.85 8.01 24.84
CA SER A 258 12.90 8.21 23.85
C SER A 258 13.47 6.86 23.46
N ALA A 259 13.18 6.39 22.23
CA ALA A 259 13.76 5.16 21.72
C ALA A 259 15.25 5.36 21.40
N GLU A 260 16.05 4.34 21.66
CA GLU A 260 17.44 4.26 21.19
C GLU A 260 17.44 3.70 19.76
N ASP A 261 18.15 4.37 18.85
CA ASP A 261 18.36 3.94 17.45
C ASP A 261 19.32 2.72 17.36
#